data_28e39d337527adcc61aeca7d1243ea4b
#
_entry.id   28e39d337527adcc61aeca7d1243ea4b
#
_cell.length_a   1.000
_cell.length_b   1.000
_cell.length_c   1.000
_cell.angle_alpha   90.00
_cell.angle_beta   90.00
_cell.angle_gamma   90.00
#
_symmetry.space_group_name_H-M   'P 1'
#
loop_
_entity.id
_entity.type
_entity.pdbx_description
1 polymer ?
#
loop_
_entity_poly.entity_id
_entity_poly.type
_entity_poly.pdbx_seq_one_letter_code
_entity_poly.pdbx_strand_id
1 'polypeptide(L)'
;MKANKKELLLTSLVCLLPLLAGTILYPRLPETMATHWGFDGTANGWSSRAATVFGLPLFILALHLVCSYAESRDTKRKNVNPVLRTVMLWFCPAVSLLGGALTLGTGLGYEMHVGTVAPVFVGLLFLILGNYLPKLRRNRTMGIKLPWTLQSEENWTRTHRLSGFLWVLCGLVMIPLSLLRLWSGWLFGALLAVMVLIPAVYSYALHRKGI
;
A
#
# COMPACT_ATOMS: atom_id res chain seq x y z
N MET A 1 19.54 -5.80 10.46
CA MET A 1 19.09 -5.45 11.85
C MET A 1 17.66 -5.99 12.00
N LYS A 2 17.34 -6.70 13.08
CA LYS A 2 15.94 -7.08 13.39
C LYS A 2 15.12 -5.80 13.55
N ALA A 3 13.82 -5.79 13.15
CA ALA A 3 12.93 -4.69 13.53
C ALA A 3 13.16 -4.45 15.03
N ASN A 4 13.43 -3.21 15.39
CA ASN A 4 13.59 -2.90 16.80
C ASN A 4 12.27 -3.27 17.46
N LYS A 5 12.30 -4.08 18.51
CA LYS A 5 11.06 -4.50 19.20
C LYS A 5 10.20 -3.30 19.58
N LYS A 6 10.85 -2.16 19.89
CA LYS A 6 10.16 -0.90 20.20
C LYS A 6 9.42 -0.32 18.99
N GLU A 7 10.03 -0.37 17.78
CA GLU A 7 9.37 0.10 16.55
C GLU A 7 8.18 -0.79 16.20
N LEU A 8 8.33 -2.12 16.29
CA LEU A 8 7.23 -3.05 16.03
C LEU A 8 6.09 -2.84 17.04
N LEU A 9 6.40 -2.65 18.31
CA LEU A 9 5.39 -2.34 19.33
C LEU A 9 4.66 -1.03 19.01
N LEU A 10 5.41 0.04 18.71
CA LEU A 10 4.83 1.34 18.36
C LEU A 10 3.90 1.24 17.16
N THR A 11 4.35 0.64 16.06
CA THR A 11 3.55 0.49 14.84
C THR A 11 2.32 -0.39 15.05
N SER A 12 2.43 -1.43 15.89
CA SER A 12 1.28 -2.27 16.29
C SER A 12 0.25 -1.48 17.11
N LEU A 13 0.70 -0.64 18.04
CA LEU A 13 -0.17 0.25 18.81
C LEU A 13 -0.88 1.27 17.91
N VAL A 14 -0.18 1.81 16.91
CA VAL A 14 -0.78 2.72 15.94
C VAL A 14 -1.86 2.02 15.10
N CYS A 15 -1.68 0.75 14.72
CA CYS A 15 -2.73 -0.02 14.06
C CYS A 15 -4.02 -0.13 14.88
N LEU A 16 -3.93 -0.06 16.21
CA LEU A 16 -5.07 -0.18 17.13
C LEU A 16 -5.74 1.17 17.47
N LEU A 17 -5.18 2.31 17.04
CA LEU A 17 -5.81 3.62 17.32
C LEU A 17 -7.24 3.74 16.77
N PRO A 18 -7.58 3.26 15.55
CA PRO A 18 -8.95 3.27 15.08
C PRO A 18 -9.90 2.39 15.90
N LEU A 19 -9.42 1.27 16.46
CA LEU A 19 -10.20 0.43 17.37
C LEU A 19 -10.52 1.20 18.65
N LEU A 20 -9.54 1.88 19.25
CA LEU A 20 -9.75 2.70 20.45
C LEU A 20 -10.75 3.82 20.16
N ALA A 21 -10.54 4.58 19.07
CA ALA A 21 -11.45 5.65 18.67
C ALA A 21 -12.87 5.13 18.39
N GLY A 22 -12.98 4.03 17.64
CA GLY A 22 -14.26 3.41 17.33
C GLY A 22 -14.99 2.87 18.57
N THR A 23 -14.26 2.36 19.58
CA THR A 23 -14.83 1.93 20.87
C THR A 23 -15.42 3.11 21.64
N ILE A 24 -14.71 4.23 21.69
CA ILE A 24 -15.19 5.46 22.35
C ILE A 24 -16.42 6.02 21.63
N LEU A 25 -16.42 5.97 20.30
CA LEU A 25 -17.49 6.50 19.45
C LEU A 25 -18.64 5.50 19.25
N TYR A 26 -18.50 4.25 19.73
CA TYR A 26 -19.42 3.15 19.44
C TYR A 26 -20.90 3.48 19.62
N PRO A 27 -21.32 4.20 20.70
CA PRO A 27 -22.76 4.54 20.89
C PRO A 27 -23.31 5.52 19.83
N ARG A 28 -22.43 6.26 19.15
CA ARG A 28 -22.80 7.27 18.14
C ARG A 28 -22.75 6.74 16.71
N LEU A 29 -22.19 5.55 16.50
CA LEU A 29 -22.02 4.96 15.19
C LEU A 29 -23.30 4.20 14.78
N PRO A 30 -23.68 4.21 13.49
CA PRO A 30 -24.81 3.45 12.97
C PRO A 30 -24.56 1.94 13.05
N GLU A 31 -25.62 1.13 13.03
CA GLU A 31 -25.51 -0.34 13.08
C GLU A 31 -24.78 -0.91 11.85
N THR A 32 -24.92 -0.25 10.70
CA THR A 32 -24.27 -0.61 9.45
C THR A 32 -23.39 0.54 8.99
N MET A 33 -22.12 0.26 8.70
CA MET A 33 -21.10 1.22 8.33
C MET A 33 -20.53 0.91 6.95
N ALA A 34 -20.24 1.96 6.16
CA ALA A 34 -19.56 1.82 4.89
C ALA A 34 -18.09 1.38 5.12
N THR A 35 -17.67 0.33 4.41
CA THR A 35 -16.32 -0.25 4.51
C THR A 35 -15.63 -0.40 3.16
N HIS A 36 -16.36 -0.19 2.07
CA HIS A 36 -15.84 -0.20 0.71
C HIS A 36 -16.51 0.90 -0.11
N TRP A 37 -15.72 1.53 -1.00
CA TRP A 37 -16.17 2.61 -1.90
C TRP A 37 -15.71 2.33 -3.31
N GLY A 38 -16.54 2.71 -4.27
CA GLY A 38 -16.21 2.70 -5.68
C GLY A 38 -15.16 3.78 -6.03
N PHE A 39 -14.70 3.75 -7.27
CA PHE A 39 -13.75 4.77 -7.78
C PHE A 39 -14.36 6.17 -7.86
N ASP A 40 -15.68 6.27 -7.89
CA ASP A 40 -16.46 7.51 -7.82
C ASP A 40 -16.58 8.06 -6.38
N GLY A 41 -16.08 7.32 -5.40
CA GLY A 41 -16.17 7.67 -3.98
C GLY A 41 -17.49 7.32 -3.33
N THR A 42 -18.44 6.70 -4.06
CA THR A 42 -19.71 6.24 -3.48
C THR A 42 -19.50 4.94 -2.71
N ALA A 43 -20.14 4.82 -1.54
CA ALA A 43 -20.09 3.59 -0.76
C ALA A 43 -20.87 2.47 -1.50
N ASN A 44 -20.23 1.33 -1.68
CA ASN A 44 -20.81 0.15 -2.34
C ASN A 44 -20.57 -1.16 -1.58
N GLY A 45 -20.03 -1.09 -0.36
CA GLY A 45 -19.90 -2.22 0.57
C GLY A 45 -20.06 -1.77 2.01
N TRP A 46 -20.76 -2.57 2.80
CA TRP A 46 -21.08 -2.26 4.18
C TRP A 46 -20.81 -3.46 5.09
N SER A 47 -20.54 -3.16 6.35
CA SER A 47 -20.38 -4.16 7.40
C SER A 47 -21.08 -3.70 8.67
N SER A 48 -21.32 -4.64 9.59
CA SER A 48 -21.87 -4.29 10.90
C SER A 48 -20.91 -3.37 11.67
N ARG A 49 -21.46 -2.53 12.52
CA ARG A 49 -20.68 -1.65 13.42
C ARG A 49 -19.57 -2.41 14.15
N ALA A 50 -19.90 -3.58 14.73
CA ALA A 50 -18.93 -4.40 15.45
C ALA A 50 -17.79 -4.91 14.53
N ALA A 51 -18.12 -5.42 13.34
CA ALA A 51 -17.12 -5.87 12.38
C ALA A 51 -16.21 -4.73 11.92
N THR A 52 -16.76 -3.53 11.73
CA THR A 52 -15.98 -2.35 11.31
C THR A 52 -15.09 -1.85 12.42
N VAL A 53 -15.61 -1.69 13.64
CA VAL A 53 -14.86 -1.10 14.78
C VAL A 53 -13.80 -2.06 15.31
N PHE A 54 -14.10 -3.34 15.42
CA PHE A 54 -13.19 -4.33 16.00
C PHE A 54 -12.49 -5.17 14.93
N GLY A 55 -13.23 -5.67 13.95
CA GLY A 55 -12.72 -6.61 12.95
C GLY A 55 -11.67 -6.01 12.04
N LEU A 56 -11.91 -4.84 11.44
CA LEU A 56 -10.97 -4.23 10.51
C LEU A 56 -9.62 -3.89 11.15
N PRO A 57 -9.53 -3.17 12.29
CA PRO A 57 -8.24 -2.85 12.90
C PRO A 57 -7.49 -4.09 13.38
N LEU A 58 -8.19 -5.10 13.92
CA LEU A 58 -7.57 -6.37 14.33
C LEU A 58 -7.07 -7.16 13.14
N PHE A 59 -7.79 -7.18 12.03
CA PHE A 59 -7.34 -7.80 10.79
C PHE A 59 -6.07 -7.12 10.25
N ILE A 60 -6.04 -5.77 10.23
CA ILE A 60 -4.87 -5.01 9.78
C ILE A 60 -3.69 -5.23 10.72
N LEU A 61 -3.91 -5.31 12.04
CA LEU A 61 -2.87 -5.66 13.01
C LEU A 61 -2.32 -7.07 12.75
N ALA A 62 -3.19 -8.05 12.54
CA ALA A 62 -2.76 -9.42 12.23
C ALA A 62 -1.90 -9.45 10.95
N LEU A 63 -2.33 -8.75 9.91
CA LEU A 63 -1.57 -8.61 8.67
C LEU A 63 -0.21 -7.93 8.91
N HIS A 64 -0.17 -6.85 9.70
CA HIS A 64 1.06 -6.16 10.11
C HIS A 64 2.05 -7.10 10.78
N LEU A 65 1.59 -7.92 11.74
CA LEU A 65 2.43 -8.88 12.45
C LEU A 65 2.93 -9.99 11.53
N VAL A 66 2.07 -10.53 10.64
CA VAL A 66 2.45 -11.54 9.64
C VAL A 66 3.50 -10.99 8.67
N CYS A 67 3.31 -9.79 8.12
CA CYS A 67 4.28 -9.15 7.23
C CYS A 67 5.63 -8.89 7.94
N SER A 68 5.59 -8.41 9.18
CA SER A 68 6.79 -8.17 10.00
C SER A 68 7.52 -9.46 10.32
N TYR A 69 6.79 -10.54 10.61
CA TYR A 69 7.35 -11.87 10.81
C TYR A 69 8.00 -12.41 9.53
N ALA A 70 7.30 -12.36 8.39
CA ALA A 70 7.83 -12.79 7.10
C ALA A 70 9.11 -12.04 6.72
N GLU A 71 9.13 -10.70 6.91
CA GLU A 71 10.33 -9.88 6.71
C GLU A 71 11.47 -10.31 7.64
N SER A 72 11.18 -10.69 8.88
CA SER A 72 12.20 -11.14 9.84
C SER A 72 12.89 -12.44 9.44
N ARG A 73 12.24 -13.27 8.64
CA ARG A 73 12.74 -14.56 8.15
C ARG A 73 13.53 -14.46 6.84
N ASP A 74 13.53 -13.30 6.18
CA ASP A 74 14.29 -13.15 4.93
C ASP A 74 15.80 -13.18 5.19
N THR A 75 16.46 -14.17 4.63
CA THR A 75 17.93 -14.36 4.74
C THR A 75 18.71 -13.26 4.00
N LYS A 76 18.11 -12.62 2.98
CA LYS A 76 18.71 -11.51 2.21
C LYS A 76 18.25 -10.13 2.68
N ARG A 77 17.67 -10.04 3.85
CA ARG A 77 17.17 -8.82 4.49
C ARG A 77 18.18 -7.67 4.53
N LYS A 78 19.49 -7.97 4.64
CA LYS A 78 20.57 -6.96 4.63
C LYS A 78 20.62 -6.15 3.32
N ASN A 79 20.03 -6.68 2.25
CA ASN A 79 19.99 -6.03 0.93
C ASN A 79 18.81 -5.05 0.77
N VAL A 80 17.90 -4.98 1.73
CA VAL A 80 16.77 -4.06 1.70
C VAL A 80 17.20 -2.68 2.19
N ASN A 81 16.88 -1.64 1.41
CA ASN A 81 17.15 -0.25 1.79
C ASN A 81 16.40 0.09 3.10
N PRO A 82 17.07 0.76 4.08
CA PRO A 82 16.46 1.09 5.37
C PRO A 82 15.16 1.89 5.24
N VAL A 83 15.08 2.84 4.29
CA VAL A 83 13.87 3.66 4.07
C VAL A 83 12.70 2.81 3.60
N LEU A 84 12.93 1.91 2.61
CA LEU A 84 11.89 0.98 2.17
C LEU A 84 11.39 0.08 3.30
N ARG A 85 12.30 -0.33 4.17
CA ARG A 85 11.93 -1.11 5.33
C ARG A 85 11.03 -0.32 6.29
N THR A 86 11.36 0.94 6.54
CA THR A 86 10.51 1.84 7.33
C THR A 86 9.14 2.02 6.66
N VAL A 87 9.09 2.25 5.34
CA VAL A 87 7.83 2.36 4.59
C VAL A 87 7.00 1.08 4.73
N MET A 88 7.60 -0.11 4.60
CA MET A 88 6.88 -1.37 4.80
C MET A 88 6.33 -1.52 6.21
N LEU A 89 7.13 -1.17 7.22
CA LEU A 89 6.73 -1.26 8.62
C LEU A 89 5.55 -0.33 8.94
N TRP A 90 5.54 0.88 8.36
CA TRP A 90 4.51 1.88 8.56
C TRP A 90 3.31 1.76 7.62
N PHE A 91 3.37 0.87 6.61
CA PHE A 91 2.29 0.72 5.63
C PHE A 91 0.95 0.31 6.28
N CYS A 92 0.93 -0.79 7.05
CA CYS A 92 -0.29 -1.23 7.73
C CYS A 92 -0.82 -0.22 8.74
N PRO A 93 0.01 0.41 9.61
CA PRO A 93 -0.41 1.53 10.45
C PRO A 93 -1.06 2.67 9.67
N ALA A 94 -0.45 3.10 8.56
CA ALA A 94 -0.99 4.19 7.73
C ALA A 94 -2.33 3.80 7.10
N VAL A 95 -2.46 2.58 6.59
CA VAL A 95 -3.74 2.04 6.06
C VAL A 95 -4.79 1.94 7.16
N SER A 96 -4.42 1.50 8.38
CA SER A 96 -5.34 1.42 9.51
C SER A 96 -5.87 2.80 9.89
N LEU A 97 -4.99 3.79 10.02
CA LEU A 97 -5.38 5.16 10.35
C LEU A 97 -6.27 5.77 9.29
N LEU A 98 -5.88 5.64 8.01
CA LEU A 98 -6.66 6.18 6.90
C LEU A 98 -8.03 5.50 6.81
N GLY A 99 -8.06 4.16 6.79
CA GLY A 99 -9.30 3.40 6.73
C GLY A 99 -10.21 3.67 7.93
N GLY A 100 -9.63 3.72 9.14
CA GLY A 100 -10.35 4.08 10.36
C GLY A 100 -10.93 5.49 10.29
N ALA A 101 -10.16 6.48 9.85
CA ALA A 101 -10.65 7.85 9.69
C ALA A 101 -11.80 7.95 8.68
N LEU A 102 -11.70 7.25 7.55
CA LEU A 102 -12.74 7.24 6.52
C LEU A 102 -14.01 6.52 7.01
N THR A 103 -13.89 5.33 7.59
CA THR A 103 -15.04 4.54 8.05
C THR A 103 -15.75 5.20 9.25
N LEU A 104 -15.00 5.65 10.24
CA LEU A 104 -15.56 6.32 11.41
C LEU A 104 -16.13 7.69 11.06
N GLY A 105 -15.41 8.47 10.23
CA GLY A 105 -15.85 9.78 9.77
C GLY A 105 -17.17 9.69 8.99
N THR A 106 -17.26 8.77 8.02
CA THR A 106 -18.51 8.50 7.29
C THR A 106 -19.61 8.01 8.22
N GLY A 107 -19.30 7.12 9.17
CA GLY A 107 -20.25 6.60 10.14
C GLY A 107 -20.81 7.69 11.09
N LEU A 108 -20.05 8.75 11.36
CA LEU A 108 -20.50 9.91 12.13
C LEU A 108 -21.24 10.96 11.29
N GLY A 109 -21.42 10.72 9.98
CA GLY A 109 -22.13 11.64 9.08
C GLY A 109 -21.24 12.73 8.47
N TYR A 110 -19.92 12.69 8.62
CA TYR A 110 -19.03 13.62 7.94
C TYR A 110 -18.90 13.28 6.44
N GLU A 111 -18.86 14.32 5.60
CA GLU A 111 -18.56 14.16 4.18
C GLU A 111 -17.08 13.81 3.97
N MET A 112 -16.80 12.54 3.83
CA MET A 112 -15.45 12.04 3.56
C MET A 112 -15.27 11.87 2.05
N HIS A 113 -14.40 12.69 1.44
CA HIS A 113 -14.10 12.62 0.01
C HIS A 113 -13.21 11.40 -0.32
N VAL A 114 -13.74 10.17 -0.11
CA VAL A 114 -12.99 8.92 -0.24
C VAL A 114 -12.41 8.75 -1.65
N GLY A 115 -13.18 9.09 -2.70
CA GLY A 115 -12.74 9.07 -4.10
C GLY A 115 -11.57 10.02 -4.42
N THR A 116 -11.24 10.94 -3.53
CA THR A 116 -10.05 11.80 -3.63
C THR A 116 -8.95 11.33 -2.68
N VAL A 117 -9.28 11.13 -1.42
CA VAL A 117 -8.29 10.86 -0.36
C VAL A 117 -7.58 9.51 -0.56
N ALA A 118 -8.32 8.46 -0.90
CA ALA A 118 -7.72 7.14 -1.09
C ALA A 118 -6.79 7.08 -2.32
N PRO A 119 -7.15 7.58 -3.51
CA PRO A 119 -6.23 7.61 -4.64
C PRO A 119 -5.03 8.53 -4.41
N VAL A 120 -5.16 9.68 -3.74
CA VAL A 120 -4.02 10.53 -3.37
C VAL A 120 -3.04 9.75 -2.48
N PHE A 121 -3.53 9.03 -1.48
CA PHE A 121 -2.69 8.18 -0.64
C PHE A 121 -1.95 7.11 -1.45
N VAL A 122 -2.63 6.42 -2.37
CA VAL A 122 -2.01 5.42 -3.25
C VAL A 122 -0.98 6.08 -4.19
N GLY A 123 -1.28 7.25 -4.74
CA GLY A 123 -0.34 8.02 -5.57
C GLY A 123 0.94 8.39 -4.81
N LEU A 124 0.82 8.82 -3.54
CA LEU A 124 1.97 9.06 -2.68
C LEU A 124 2.80 7.80 -2.43
N LEU A 125 2.15 6.66 -2.24
CA LEU A 125 2.85 5.36 -2.12
C LEU A 125 3.60 5.04 -3.42
N PHE A 126 3.02 5.28 -4.59
CA PHE A 126 3.69 5.08 -5.87
C PHE A 126 4.90 5.98 -6.04
N LEU A 127 4.83 7.25 -5.61
CA LEU A 127 5.98 8.16 -5.60
C LEU A 127 7.11 7.63 -4.71
N ILE A 128 6.77 7.24 -3.48
CA ILE A 128 7.75 6.73 -2.52
C ILE A 128 8.38 5.43 -3.04
N LEU A 129 7.55 4.43 -3.36
CA LEU A 129 8.05 3.13 -3.80
C LEU A 129 8.82 3.24 -5.12
N GLY A 130 8.32 4.02 -6.08
CA GLY A 130 8.97 4.25 -7.36
C GLY A 130 10.36 4.87 -7.22
N ASN A 131 10.53 5.84 -6.33
CA ASN A 131 11.83 6.46 -6.06
C ASN A 131 12.85 5.49 -5.42
N TYR A 132 12.38 4.44 -4.75
CA TYR A 132 13.26 3.47 -4.10
C TYR A 132 13.44 2.16 -4.88
N LEU A 133 12.56 1.84 -5.84
CA LEU A 133 12.69 0.64 -6.68
C LEU A 133 14.07 0.52 -7.35
N PRO A 134 14.66 1.58 -7.94
CA PRO A 134 15.99 1.49 -8.56
C PRO A 134 17.14 1.18 -7.59
N LYS A 135 16.91 1.42 -6.30
CA LYS A 135 17.89 1.22 -5.21
C LYS A 135 17.82 -0.17 -4.59
N LEU A 136 16.85 -1.00 -5.04
CA LEU A 136 16.69 -2.36 -4.55
C LEU A 136 17.77 -3.28 -5.11
N ARG A 137 18.59 -3.84 -4.23
CA ARG A 137 19.44 -4.97 -4.55
C ARG A 137 18.60 -6.24 -4.67
N ARG A 138 19.01 -7.16 -5.52
CA ARG A 138 18.30 -8.43 -5.74
C ARG A 138 18.06 -9.18 -4.43
N ASN A 139 16.78 -9.43 -4.14
CA ASN A 139 16.31 -10.11 -2.92
C ASN A 139 15.03 -10.90 -3.23
N ARG A 140 14.54 -11.67 -2.26
CA ARG A 140 13.34 -12.52 -2.40
C ARG A 140 12.07 -11.92 -1.78
N THR A 141 12.19 -10.80 -1.08
CA THR A 141 11.05 -10.20 -0.34
C THR A 141 10.36 -9.11 -1.15
N MET A 142 11.13 -8.21 -1.76
CA MET A 142 10.63 -6.97 -2.38
C MET A 142 11.06 -6.87 -3.83
N GLY A 143 10.22 -6.23 -4.66
CA GLY A 143 10.51 -5.91 -6.05
C GLY A 143 9.78 -6.80 -7.06
N ILE A 144 10.09 -6.63 -8.32
CA ILE A 144 9.53 -7.37 -9.45
C ILE A 144 10.24 -8.70 -9.58
N LYS A 145 9.63 -9.75 -9.01
CA LYS A 145 10.20 -11.09 -8.86
C LYS A 145 9.71 -12.02 -9.96
N LEU A 146 10.29 -11.90 -11.13
CA LEU A 146 10.11 -12.83 -12.23
C LEU A 146 11.26 -13.84 -12.22
N PRO A 147 11.08 -15.05 -12.75
CA PRO A 147 12.15 -16.07 -12.75
C PRO A 147 13.49 -15.52 -13.27
N TRP A 148 13.45 -14.81 -14.37
CA TRP A 148 14.65 -14.24 -15.00
C TRP A 148 15.20 -13.00 -14.26
N THR A 149 14.39 -12.16 -13.64
CA THR A 149 14.92 -11.07 -12.81
C THR A 149 15.62 -11.60 -11.56
N LEU A 150 15.17 -12.73 -11.03
CA LEU A 150 15.82 -13.38 -9.88
C LEU A 150 17.12 -14.10 -10.24
N GLN A 151 17.34 -14.44 -11.52
CA GLN A 151 18.54 -15.13 -12.01
C GLN A 151 19.64 -14.15 -12.46
N SER A 152 19.29 -12.96 -12.97
CA SER A 152 20.23 -11.96 -13.49
C SER A 152 20.21 -10.67 -12.66
N GLU A 153 21.38 -10.24 -12.17
CA GLU A 153 21.56 -8.96 -11.46
C GLU A 153 21.33 -7.76 -12.40
N GLU A 154 21.76 -7.91 -13.65
CA GLU A 154 21.60 -6.85 -14.66
C GLU A 154 20.14 -6.68 -15.06
N ASN A 155 19.42 -7.80 -15.33
CA ASN A 155 17.99 -7.77 -15.60
C ASN A 155 17.24 -7.14 -14.44
N TRP A 156 17.56 -7.56 -13.19
CA TRP A 156 16.98 -6.97 -11.99
C TRP A 156 17.16 -5.45 -11.96
N THR A 157 18.40 -4.98 -12.11
CA THR A 157 18.71 -3.55 -11.99
C THR A 157 18.04 -2.72 -13.08
N ARG A 158 18.07 -3.18 -14.33
CA ARG A 158 17.45 -2.47 -15.47
C ARG A 158 15.93 -2.43 -15.32
N THR A 159 15.31 -3.55 -14.96
CA THR A 159 13.86 -3.64 -14.76
C THR A 159 13.40 -2.74 -13.62
N HIS A 160 14.08 -2.74 -12.48
CA HIS A 160 13.71 -1.90 -11.35
C HIS A 160 13.94 -0.41 -11.60
N ARG A 161 14.93 -0.04 -12.44
CA ARG A 161 15.14 1.36 -12.85
C ARG A 161 13.99 1.86 -13.72
N LEU A 162 13.58 1.08 -14.72
CA LEU A 162 12.41 1.40 -15.55
C LEU A 162 11.13 1.48 -14.72
N SER A 163 10.90 0.48 -13.87
CA SER A 163 9.72 0.44 -13.01
C SER A 163 9.65 1.61 -12.07
N GLY A 164 10.79 2.00 -11.48
CA GLY A 164 10.85 3.15 -10.59
C GLY A 164 10.41 4.44 -11.29
N PHE A 165 10.87 4.66 -12.50
CA PHE A 165 10.44 5.81 -13.32
C PHE A 165 8.94 5.77 -13.60
N LEU A 166 8.40 4.63 -14.05
CA LEU A 166 6.98 4.48 -14.36
C LEU A 166 6.10 4.67 -13.12
N TRP A 167 6.50 4.12 -11.97
CA TRP A 167 5.74 4.26 -10.73
C TRP A 167 5.70 5.72 -10.25
N VAL A 168 6.82 6.43 -10.32
CA VAL A 168 6.86 7.87 -10.01
C VAL A 168 5.95 8.65 -10.96
N LEU A 169 6.03 8.39 -12.26
CA LEU A 169 5.20 9.06 -13.26
C LEU A 169 3.70 8.80 -13.00
N CYS A 170 3.32 7.54 -12.74
CA CYS A 170 1.95 7.17 -12.42
C CYS A 170 1.45 7.88 -11.14
N GLY A 171 2.27 7.97 -10.10
CA GLY A 171 1.94 8.71 -8.88
C GLY A 171 1.75 10.20 -9.13
N LEU A 172 2.63 10.82 -9.94
CA LEU A 172 2.52 12.23 -10.34
C LEU A 172 1.26 12.53 -11.16
N VAL A 173 0.79 11.58 -11.96
CA VAL A 173 -0.46 11.69 -12.72
C VAL A 173 -1.68 11.46 -11.83
N MET A 174 -1.61 10.46 -10.96
CA MET A 174 -2.72 10.05 -10.12
C MET A 174 -3.14 11.12 -9.11
N ILE A 175 -2.18 11.78 -8.46
CA ILE A 175 -2.46 12.77 -7.42
C ILE A 175 -3.27 13.96 -7.96
N PRO A 176 -2.81 14.70 -8.99
CA PRO A 176 -3.57 15.85 -9.48
C PRO A 176 -4.92 15.45 -10.06
N LEU A 177 -5.02 14.33 -10.79
CA LEU A 177 -6.31 13.87 -11.31
C LEU A 177 -7.31 13.54 -10.20
N SER A 178 -6.84 13.00 -9.08
CA SER A 178 -7.68 12.73 -7.91
C SER A 178 -8.13 14.03 -7.23
N LEU A 179 -7.23 15.01 -7.07
CA LEU A 179 -7.55 16.32 -6.50
C LEU A 179 -8.54 17.12 -7.36
N LEU A 180 -8.43 17.01 -8.68
CA LEU A 180 -9.36 17.61 -9.65
C LEU A 180 -10.67 16.80 -9.81
N ARG A 181 -10.83 15.68 -9.08
CA ARG A 181 -11.98 14.76 -9.18
C ARG A 181 -12.20 14.18 -10.58
N LEU A 182 -11.13 14.08 -11.37
CA LEU A 182 -11.11 13.45 -12.70
C LEU A 182 -10.70 11.97 -12.65
N TRP A 183 -10.65 11.39 -11.45
CA TRP A 183 -10.24 10.02 -11.21
C TRP A 183 -11.33 9.02 -11.62
N SER A 184 -10.93 7.90 -12.24
CA SER A 184 -11.85 6.85 -12.65
C SER A 184 -11.19 5.47 -12.57
N GLY A 185 -12.01 4.42 -12.48
CA GLY A 185 -11.53 3.03 -12.46
C GLY A 185 -10.77 2.63 -13.73
N TRP A 186 -11.16 3.13 -14.88
CA TRP A 186 -10.46 2.89 -16.14
C TRP A 186 -9.05 3.48 -16.13
N LEU A 187 -8.91 4.69 -15.62
CA LEU A 187 -7.63 5.35 -15.50
C LEU A 187 -6.71 4.61 -14.53
N PHE A 188 -7.25 4.15 -13.40
CA PHE A 188 -6.51 3.29 -12.46
C PHE A 188 -6.03 2.00 -13.13
N GLY A 189 -6.93 1.30 -13.84
CA GLY A 189 -6.58 0.10 -14.59
C GLY A 189 -5.50 0.33 -15.63
N ALA A 190 -5.56 1.46 -16.36
CA ALA A 190 -4.55 1.83 -17.33
C ALA A 190 -3.18 2.09 -16.69
N LEU A 191 -3.14 2.84 -15.58
CA LEU A 191 -1.89 3.10 -14.85
C LEU A 191 -1.30 1.81 -14.27
N LEU A 192 -2.12 0.92 -13.71
CA LEU A 192 -1.65 -0.39 -13.24
C LEU A 192 -1.10 -1.24 -14.38
N ALA A 193 -1.75 -1.24 -15.55
CA ALA A 193 -1.25 -1.95 -16.72
C ALA A 193 0.12 -1.43 -17.15
N VAL A 194 0.32 -0.12 -17.19
CA VAL A 194 1.62 0.51 -17.46
C VAL A 194 2.67 0.06 -16.44
N MET A 195 2.33 0.10 -15.14
CA MET A 195 3.25 -0.22 -14.03
C MET A 195 3.64 -1.69 -13.97
N VAL A 196 2.81 -2.60 -14.48
CA VAL A 196 3.03 -4.05 -14.41
C VAL A 196 3.50 -4.61 -15.75
N LEU A 197 2.77 -4.33 -16.84
CA LEU A 197 3.04 -4.97 -18.14
C LEU A 197 4.31 -4.45 -18.80
N ILE A 198 4.57 -3.14 -18.75
CA ILE A 198 5.76 -2.58 -19.39
C ILE A 198 7.05 -3.14 -18.76
N PRO A 199 7.23 -3.15 -17.42
CA PRO A 199 8.41 -3.77 -16.82
C PRO A 199 8.50 -5.28 -17.07
N ALA A 200 7.37 -6.00 -17.08
CA ALA A 200 7.36 -7.44 -17.32
C ALA A 200 7.82 -7.76 -18.74
N VAL A 201 7.27 -7.08 -19.75
CA VAL A 201 7.66 -7.23 -21.15
C VAL A 201 9.12 -6.83 -21.36
N TYR A 202 9.55 -5.70 -20.79
CA TYR A 202 10.92 -5.24 -20.86
C TYR A 202 11.90 -6.26 -20.25
N SER A 203 11.59 -6.75 -19.05
CA SER A 203 12.39 -7.76 -18.37
C SER A 203 12.49 -9.07 -19.16
N TYR A 204 11.39 -9.50 -19.78
CA TYR A 204 11.40 -10.68 -20.65
C TYR A 204 12.27 -10.44 -21.91
N ALA A 205 12.16 -9.26 -22.52
CA ALA A 205 13.01 -8.92 -23.67
C ALA A 205 14.50 -8.90 -23.34
N LEU A 206 14.88 -8.48 -22.14
CA LEU A 206 16.27 -8.58 -21.65
C LEU A 206 16.70 -10.03 -21.50
N HIS A 207 15.84 -10.86 -20.89
CA HIS A 207 16.12 -12.30 -20.74
C HIS A 207 16.33 -12.99 -22.09
N ARG A 208 15.53 -12.67 -23.12
CA ARG A 208 15.69 -13.19 -24.48
C ARG A 208 17.01 -12.78 -25.13
N LYS A 209 17.64 -11.70 -24.69
CA LYS A 209 18.97 -11.22 -25.12
C LYS A 209 20.12 -11.81 -24.29
N GLY A 210 19.84 -12.76 -23.38
CA GLY A 210 20.84 -13.37 -22.51
C GLY A 210 21.23 -12.56 -21.27
N ILE A 211 20.44 -11.52 -20.93
CA ILE A 211 20.64 -10.64 -19.77
C ILE A 211 19.79 -11.07 -18.58
#